data_6343e963758c8b4d0d00d2d89911abc3
#
_entry.id   6343e963758c8b4d0d00d2d89911abc3
#
_cell.length_a   1.000
_cell.length_b   1.000
_cell.length_c   1.000
_cell.angle_alpha   90.00
_cell.angle_beta   90.00
_cell.angle_gamma   90.00
#
_symmetry.space_group_name_H-M   'P 1'
#
loop_
_entity.id
_entity.type
_entity.pdbx_description
1 polymer ?
#
loop_
_entity_poly.entity_id
_entity_poly.type
_entity_poly.pdbx_seq_one_letter_code
_entity_poly.pdbx_strand_id
1 'polypeptide(L)'
;MDTTRRGFLRSTALLAAAAAAGAGPAAAQISVLRVGLIPSEDSRAMLEASGQLMAALEKNLGMKVQGFVATDYNGVIEALRANHVEVAYLGPFSYVLGTTVAPIEAFCTAETAKAGRTYYHSQIITLKDSGIRKLEDLKGRTFAFVDPSSTSGHLFPKAGLLQAGIDPDKFFGRVLFTGSHDANALAVANKRVDAATIADRIYDAAVAKKLIDPDKVHVVWRSGPIPESPTVWRRNLPEELKARVRRAFLDIRDITWADQGKLNRFVETNDAAYDVIRQTAKVLNLDLTKMK
;
A
#
# COMPACT_ATOMS: atom_id res chain seq x y z
N MET A 1 -34.87 24.96 87.29
CA MET A 1 -33.48 25.18 87.57
C MET A 1 -32.71 24.40 86.50
N ASP A 2 -32.18 24.94 85.58
CA ASP A 2 -31.40 26.01 85.22
C ASP A 2 -30.48 25.56 84.07
N THR A 3 -30.58 26.32 83.09
CA THR A 3 -29.62 27.08 82.26
C THR A 3 -28.79 26.28 81.31
N THR A 4 -29.11 26.54 80.05
CA THR A 4 -28.28 27.18 79.02
C THR A 4 -26.81 26.78 78.91
N ARG A 5 -26.50 26.20 77.77
CA ARG A 5 -25.35 26.68 77.03
C ARG A 5 -25.52 26.42 75.52
N ARG A 6 -26.04 27.40 74.86
CA ARG A 6 -25.77 27.67 73.43
C ARG A 6 -24.40 28.31 73.38
N GLY A 7 -23.57 27.86 72.50
CA GLY A 7 -22.31 28.56 72.26
C GLY A 7 -21.47 27.91 71.21
N PHE A 8 -21.48 28.46 70.03
CA PHE A 8 -20.36 28.62 69.13
C PHE A 8 -19.61 27.36 68.61
N LEU A 9 -19.92 26.97 67.41
CA LEU A 9 -18.91 26.60 66.40
C LEU A 9 -19.44 27.04 65.03
N ARG A 10 -19.20 28.29 64.71
CA ARG A 10 -19.16 28.81 63.33
C ARG A 10 -17.74 28.78 62.85
N SER A 11 -17.59 28.45 61.56
CA SER A 11 -16.44 28.76 60.69
C SER A 11 -15.29 27.80 60.74
N THR A 12 -15.25 26.83 59.79
CA THR A 12 -14.16 26.66 58.87
C THR A 12 -14.52 25.56 57.85
N ALA A 13 -15.36 25.93 56.89
CA ALA A 13 -15.61 25.14 55.70
C ALA A 13 -15.35 26.05 54.54
N LEU A 14 -14.11 26.29 54.24
CA LEU A 14 -13.68 26.92 52.98
C LEU A 14 -12.28 26.40 52.60
N LEU A 15 -12.11 26.08 51.29
CA LEU A 15 -10.87 25.71 50.60
C LEU A 15 -10.44 24.23 50.65
N ALA A 16 -11.21 23.39 49.88
CA ALA A 16 -10.57 22.24 49.19
C ALA A 16 -11.37 21.95 47.90
N ALA A 17 -11.57 22.97 47.06
CA ALA A 17 -12.17 22.84 45.73
C ALA A 17 -11.31 23.54 44.70
N ALA A 18 -10.09 23.04 44.47
CA ALA A 18 -9.27 23.47 43.36
C ALA A 18 -8.12 22.50 43.14
N ALA A 19 -8.31 21.43 42.42
CA ALA A 19 -7.30 20.69 41.64
C ALA A 19 -7.88 19.45 40.95
N ALA A 20 -9.05 19.57 40.35
CA ALA A 20 -9.54 18.58 39.38
C ALA A 20 -9.60 19.21 38.00
N ALA A 21 -8.55 19.97 37.64
CA ALA A 21 -8.40 20.53 36.32
C ALA A 21 -7.45 19.65 35.51
N GLY A 22 -8.00 18.90 34.54
CA GLY A 22 -7.28 18.59 33.31
C GLY A 22 -6.40 17.36 33.26
N ALA A 23 -6.87 16.19 33.67
CA ALA A 23 -6.42 14.97 33.01
C ALA A 23 -7.35 14.72 31.83
N GLY A 24 -7.12 15.42 30.72
CA GLY A 24 -7.66 14.99 29.43
C GLY A 24 -7.25 13.53 29.21
N PRO A 25 -8.01 12.73 28.44
CA PRO A 25 -7.62 11.34 28.17
C PRO A 25 -6.21 11.36 27.62
N ALA A 26 -5.25 10.79 28.38
CA ALA A 26 -3.88 10.59 27.91
C ALA A 26 -4.01 9.78 26.64
N ALA A 27 -3.80 10.40 25.48
CA ALA A 27 -3.76 9.69 24.21
C ALA A 27 -2.75 8.57 24.41
N ALA A 28 -3.21 7.31 24.29
CA ALA A 28 -2.36 6.16 24.53
C ALA A 28 -1.09 6.31 23.68
N GLN A 29 0.05 6.45 24.36
CA GLN A 29 1.31 6.70 23.69
C GLN A 29 1.62 5.50 22.82
N ILE A 30 1.73 5.72 21.50
CA ILE A 30 2.09 4.68 20.55
C ILE A 30 3.54 4.28 20.84
N SER A 31 3.74 3.10 21.43
CA SER A 31 5.06 2.56 21.78
C SER A 31 5.71 1.73 20.69
N VAL A 32 4.91 1.28 19.70
CA VAL A 32 5.37 0.50 18.56
C VAL A 32 4.76 1.12 17.30
N LEU A 33 5.58 1.47 16.32
CA LEU A 33 5.10 1.85 14.97
C LEU A 33 4.87 0.58 14.15
N ARG A 34 3.62 0.29 13.82
CA ARG A 34 3.25 -0.86 13.00
C ARG A 34 3.11 -0.40 11.56
N VAL A 35 3.81 -1.08 10.64
CA VAL A 35 3.86 -0.77 9.22
C VAL A 35 3.21 -1.90 8.43
N GLY A 36 2.05 -1.64 7.84
CA GLY A 36 1.34 -2.58 6.98
C GLY A 36 1.90 -2.58 5.56
N LEU A 37 1.99 -3.76 4.94
CA LEU A 37 2.46 -3.93 3.56
C LEU A 37 1.41 -4.71 2.77
N ILE A 38 1.07 -4.26 1.56
CA ILE A 38 0.27 -5.06 0.63
C ILE A 38 1.09 -6.28 0.17
N PRO A 39 0.47 -7.45 -0.04
CA PRO A 39 1.16 -8.67 -0.49
C PRO A 39 1.43 -8.63 -2.01
N SER A 40 2.25 -7.68 -2.47
CA SER A 40 2.60 -7.53 -3.89
C SER A 40 3.50 -8.65 -4.43
N GLU A 41 4.25 -9.30 -3.54
CA GLU A 41 5.05 -10.51 -3.77
C GLU A 41 4.82 -11.51 -2.61
N ASP A 42 5.57 -12.58 -2.57
CA ASP A 42 5.56 -13.53 -1.45
C ASP A 42 5.74 -12.83 -0.10
N SER A 43 4.80 -13.05 0.81
CA SER A 43 4.72 -12.31 2.08
C SER A 43 5.97 -12.46 2.95
N ARG A 44 6.59 -13.64 2.95
CA ARG A 44 7.80 -13.90 3.72
C ARG A 44 8.99 -13.16 3.11
N ALA A 45 9.15 -13.25 1.79
CA ALA A 45 10.20 -12.53 1.07
C ALA A 45 10.06 -11.02 1.25
N MET A 46 8.84 -10.49 1.24
CA MET A 46 8.59 -9.06 1.50
C MET A 46 8.97 -8.63 2.90
N LEU A 47 8.65 -9.41 3.94
CA LEU A 47 9.06 -9.10 5.32
C LEU A 47 10.58 -9.13 5.47
N GLU A 48 11.25 -10.13 4.90
CA GLU A 48 12.71 -10.24 4.92
C GLU A 48 13.37 -9.06 4.20
N ALA A 49 12.89 -8.71 3.00
CA ALA A 49 13.40 -7.57 2.22
C ALA A 49 13.13 -6.21 2.90
N SER A 50 12.05 -6.11 3.71
CA SER A 50 11.71 -4.90 4.46
C SER A 50 12.52 -4.73 5.74
N GLY A 51 13.32 -5.72 6.14
CA GLY A 51 14.09 -5.68 7.39
C GLY A 51 15.03 -4.48 7.49
N GLN A 52 15.69 -4.09 6.39
CA GLN A 52 16.55 -2.90 6.36
C GLN A 52 15.76 -1.61 6.61
N LEU A 53 14.57 -1.46 6.00
CA LEU A 53 13.70 -0.30 6.23
C LEU A 53 13.23 -0.25 7.70
N MET A 54 12.74 -1.38 8.25
CA MET A 54 12.26 -1.42 9.63
C MET A 54 13.38 -1.05 10.62
N ALA A 55 14.58 -1.60 10.44
CA ALA A 55 15.74 -1.27 11.29
C ALA A 55 16.16 0.21 11.18
N ALA A 56 16.14 0.78 9.96
CA ALA A 56 16.46 2.18 9.75
C ALA A 56 15.42 3.11 10.41
N LEU A 57 14.13 2.79 10.27
CA LEU A 57 13.05 3.53 10.93
C LEU A 57 13.15 3.43 12.46
N GLU A 58 13.42 2.24 13.01
CA GLU A 58 13.58 2.03 14.43
C GLU A 58 14.72 2.88 15.01
N LYS A 59 15.86 2.91 14.31
CA LYS A 59 17.00 3.76 14.64
C LYS A 59 16.64 5.25 14.61
N ASN A 60 15.99 5.71 13.52
CA ASN A 60 15.68 7.13 13.31
C ASN A 60 14.58 7.65 14.26
N LEU A 61 13.65 6.79 14.65
CA LEU A 61 12.52 7.12 15.53
C LEU A 61 12.84 6.94 17.02
N GLY A 62 13.83 6.10 17.37
CA GLY A 62 14.10 5.70 18.74
C GLY A 62 12.93 4.95 19.39
N MET A 63 12.14 4.23 18.59
CA MET A 63 11.02 3.41 19.05
C MET A 63 10.93 2.14 18.21
N LYS A 64 10.29 1.10 18.76
CA LYS A 64 10.13 -0.19 18.06
C LYS A 64 9.30 -0.02 16.80
N VAL A 65 9.74 -0.63 15.69
CA VAL A 65 9.05 -0.67 14.41
C VAL A 65 8.78 -2.12 14.03
N GLN A 66 7.56 -2.42 13.61
CA GLN A 66 7.13 -3.78 13.27
C GLN A 66 6.42 -3.79 11.92
N GLY A 67 6.94 -4.59 10.98
CA GLY A 67 6.32 -4.84 9.68
C GLY A 67 5.25 -5.91 9.78
N PHE A 68 4.21 -5.75 8.98
CA PHE A 68 3.09 -6.69 8.84
C PHE A 68 2.69 -6.77 7.37
N VAL A 69 2.60 -7.97 6.81
CA VAL A 69 2.03 -8.21 5.46
C VAL A 69 0.65 -8.80 5.63
N ALA A 70 -0.35 -8.19 5.02
CA ALA A 70 -1.73 -8.69 5.05
C ALA A 70 -1.93 -9.90 4.11
N THR A 71 -3.07 -10.58 4.23
CA THR A 71 -3.43 -11.71 3.36
C THR A 71 -3.81 -11.30 1.95
N ASP A 72 -4.34 -10.08 1.80
CA ASP A 72 -4.72 -9.44 0.54
C ASP A 72 -4.58 -7.91 0.62
N TYR A 73 -4.80 -7.23 -0.49
CA TYR A 73 -4.63 -5.78 -0.57
C TYR A 73 -5.64 -5.02 0.31
N ASN A 74 -6.88 -5.49 0.39
CA ASN A 74 -7.90 -4.87 1.24
C ASN A 74 -7.61 -5.06 2.73
N GLY A 75 -6.97 -6.15 3.12
CA GLY A 75 -6.58 -6.42 4.51
C GLY A 75 -5.70 -5.32 5.11
N VAL A 76 -4.84 -4.67 4.32
CA VAL A 76 -4.04 -3.51 4.78
C VAL A 76 -4.92 -2.28 4.99
N ILE A 77 -5.88 -2.03 4.08
CA ILE A 77 -6.84 -0.93 4.19
C ILE A 77 -7.68 -1.10 5.47
N GLU A 78 -8.16 -2.30 5.73
CA GLU A 78 -8.93 -2.62 6.95
C GLU A 78 -8.07 -2.50 8.21
N ALA A 79 -6.79 -2.90 8.17
CA ALA A 79 -5.87 -2.73 9.29
C ALA A 79 -5.64 -1.23 9.62
N LEU A 80 -5.53 -0.36 8.61
CA LEU A 80 -5.50 1.09 8.81
C LEU A 80 -6.80 1.62 9.40
N ARG A 81 -7.96 1.21 8.84
CA ARG A 81 -9.30 1.62 9.28
C ARG A 81 -9.56 1.23 10.74
N ALA A 82 -9.16 0.01 11.12
CA ALA A 82 -9.30 -0.53 12.48
C ALA A 82 -8.23 -0.05 13.46
N ASN A 83 -7.31 0.83 13.05
CA ASN A 83 -6.16 1.30 13.84
C ASN A 83 -5.21 0.16 14.28
N HIS A 84 -5.13 -0.93 13.53
CA HIS A 84 -4.19 -2.02 13.79
C HIS A 84 -2.78 -1.70 13.30
N VAL A 85 -2.64 -0.78 12.34
CA VAL A 85 -1.35 -0.25 11.87
C VAL A 85 -1.39 1.28 11.84
N GLU A 86 -0.25 1.92 12.03
CA GLU A 86 -0.08 3.38 12.02
C GLU A 86 0.25 3.89 10.64
N VAL A 87 1.09 3.15 9.94
CA VAL A 87 1.65 3.47 8.63
C VAL A 87 1.40 2.28 7.72
N ALA A 88 1.23 2.49 6.43
CA ALA A 88 1.19 1.40 5.47
C ALA A 88 1.80 1.79 4.12
N TYR A 89 2.34 0.77 3.43
CA TYR A 89 2.69 0.81 2.04
C TYR A 89 1.53 0.24 1.22
N LEU A 90 0.97 1.06 0.33
CA LEU A 90 -0.17 0.73 -0.49
C LEU A 90 0.16 0.86 -1.99
N GLY A 91 -0.51 0.08 -2.83
CA GLY A 91 -0.55 0.40 -4.25
C GLY A 91 -1.34 1.70 -4.48
N PRO A 92 -1.07 2.46 -5.55
CA PRO A 92 -1.79 3.71 -5.83
C PRO A 92 -3.32 3.56 -5.86
N PHE A 93 -3.83 2.45 -6.41
CA PHE A 93 -5.27 2.19 -6.44
C PHE A 93 -5.80 1.75 -5.07
N SER A 94 -5.07 0.90 -4.35
CA SER A 94 -5.42 0.55 -2.96
C SER A 94 -5.46 1.79 -2.06
N TYR A 95 -4.57 2.76 -2.27
CA TYR A 95 -4.61 4.05 -1.59
C TYR A 95 -5.90 4.81 -1.91
N VAL A 96 -6.23 4.97 -3.19
CA VAL A 96 -7.46 5.66 -3.62
C VAL A 96 -8.70 4.98 -3.03
N LEU A 97 -8.78 3.64 -3.05
CA LEU A 97 -9.84 2.89 -2.39
C LEU A 97 -9.84 3.13 -0.87
N GLY A 98 -8.70 3.06 -0.24
CA GLY A 98 -8.53 3.28 1.20
C GLY A 98 -9.02 4.66 1.64
N THR A 99 -8.85 5.72 0.83
CA THR A 99 -9.34 7.07 1.16
C THR A 99 -10.87 7.16 1.22
N THR A 100 -11.60 6.22 0.62
CA THR A 100 -13.07 6.20 0.66
C THR A 100 -13.65 5.58 1.94
N VAL A 101 -12.85 4.79 2.67
CA VAL A 101 -13.30 4.00 3.83
C VAL A 101 -12.51 4.25 5.12
N ALA A 102 -11.34 4.88 5.01
CA ALA A 102 -10.46 5.17 6.15
C ALA A 102 -9.87 6.59 6.05
N PRO A 103 -9.71 7.30 7.18
CA PRO A 103 -9.06 8.61 7.22
C PRO A 103 -7.54 8.46 7.10
N ILE A 104 -7.05 8.20 5.90
CA ILE A 104 -5.62 8.05 5.58
C ILE A 104 -5.13 9.17 4.67
N GLU A 105 -3.81 9.38 4.65
CA GLU A 105 -3.17 10.33 3.74
C GLU A 105 -1.77 9.84 3.34
N ALA A 106 -1.41 10.07 2.09
CA ALA A 106 -0.09 9.80 1.56
C ALA A 106 0.89 10.90 2.02
N PHE A 107 2.11 10.52 2.43
CA PHE A 107 3.11 11.49 2.86
C PHE A 107 4.47 11.33 2.18
N CYS A 108 4.83 10.11 1.74
CA CYS A 108 6.04 9.90 0.96
C CYS A 108 5.87 8.72 -0.01
N THR A 109 6.77 8.66 -0.97
CA THR A 109 6.91 7.57 -1.93
C THR A 109 8.38 7.29 -2.18
N ALA A 110 8.68 6.13 -2.76
CA ALA A 110 10.04 5.73 -3.07
C ALA A 110 10.54 6.40 -4.37
N GLU A 111 11.80 6.85 -4.37
CA GLU A 111 12.55 7.14 -5.57
C GLU A 111 13.50 5.96 -5.83
N THR A 112 13.24 5.20 -6.91
CA THR A 112 14.02 4.00 -7.22
C THR A 112 15.42 4.34 -7.71
N ALA A 113 16.42 3.49 -7.42
CA ALA A 113 17.80 3.68 -7.86
C ALA A 113 17.93 3.60 -9.38
N LYS A 114 17.06 2.84 -10.06
CA LYS A 114 17.01 2.76 -11.51
C LYS A 114 16.43 4.06 -12.10
N ALA A 115 17.30 4.99 -12.50
CA ALA A 115 16.98 6.27 -13.14
C ALA A 115 16.27 7.33 -12.24
N GLY A 116 16.32 7.24 -10.91
CA GLY A 116 15.75 8.23 -10.01
C GLY A 116 14.24 8.45 -10.24
N ARG A 117 13.50 7.38 -10.55
CA ARG A 117 12.07 7.49 -10.92
C ARG A 117 11.16 7.36 -9.72
N THR A 118 10.07 8.13 -9.77
CA THR A 118 8.91 8.05 -8.87
C THR A 118 7.67 7.54 -9.61
N TYR A 119 7.88 6.73 -10.62
CA TYR A 119 6.82 6.09 -11.41
C TYR A 119 7.27 4.72 -11.91
N TYR A 120 6.31 3.86 -12.21
CA TYR A 120 6.48 2.53 -12.76
C TYR A 120 5.42 2.25 -13.84
N HIS A 121 5.42 1.05 -14.43
CA HIS A 121 4.47 0.66 -15.45
C HIS A 121 3.83 -0.68 -15.14
N SER A 122 2.59 -0.84 -15.58
CA SER A 122 1.95 -2.13 -15.72
C SER A 122 2.35 -2.79 -17.03
N GLN A 123 2.51 -4.10 -17.00
CA GLN A 123 2.78 -4.92 -18.18
C GLN A 123 1.83 -6.11 -18.22
N ILE A 124 1.53 -6.59 -19.45
CA ILE A 124 0.94 -7.90 -19.69
C ILE A 124 2.04 -8.76 -20.29
N ILE A 125 2.33 -9.88 -19.65
CA ILE A 125 3.38 -10.83 -20.05
C ILE A 125 2.80 -12.16 -20.48
N THR A 126 3.49 -12.82 -21.40
CA THR A 126 3.20 -14.17 -21.90
C THR A 126 4.50 -14.86 -22.30
N LEU A 127 4.46 -16.16 -22.59
CA LEU A 127 5.60 -16.86 -23.13
C LEU A 127 5.77 -16.58 -24.63
N LYS A 128 7.01 -16.50 -25.11
CA LYS A 128 7.35 -16.31 -26.53
C LYS A 128 6.82 -17.46 -27.42
N ASP A 129 6.72 -18.67 -26.89
CA ASP A 129 6.20 -19.86 -27.59
C ASP A 129 4.68 -20.00 -27.53
N SER A 130 3.96 -19.08 -26.85
CA SER A 130 2.50 -19.10 -26.70
C SER A 130 1.72 -18.79 -27.99
N GLY A 131 2.37 -18.18 -28.98
CA GLY A 131 1.73 -17.64 -30.17
C GLY A 131 1.08 -16.27 -29.96
N ILE A 132 1.04 -15.74 -28.72
CA ILE A 132 0.46 -14.43 -28.38
C ILE A 132 1.49 -13.35 -28.68
N ARG A 133 1.14 -12.36 -29.53
CA ARG A 133 2.02 -11.26 -29.94
C ARG A 133 1.41 -9.88 -29.69
N LYS A 134 0.10 -9.80 -29.57
CA LYS A 134 -0.70 -8.58 -29.37
C LYS A 134 -1.93 -8.87 -28.50
N LEU A 135 -2.62 -7.82 -28.06
CA LEU A 135 -3.75 -7.96 -27.15
C LEU A 135 -4.89 -8.81 -27.72
N GLU A 136 -5.13 -8.73 -29.03
CA GLU A 136 -6.21 -9.48 -29.69
C GLU A 136 -5.99 -11.00 -29.65
N ASP A 137 -4.73 -11.45 -29.58
CA ASP A 137 -4.39 -12.87 -29.50
C ASP A 137 -4.74 -13.51 -28.13
N LEU A 138 -5.11 -12.65 -27.15
CA LEU A 138 -5.57 -13.09 -25.83
C LEU A 138 -7.03 -13.57 -25.82
N LYS A 139 -7.74 -13.46 -26.94
CA LYS A 139 -9.15 -13.89 -27.03
C LYS A 139 -9.31 -15.38 -26.69
N GLY A 140 -10.19 -15.65 -25.73
CA GLY A 140 -10.46 -17.02 -25.26
C GLY A 140 -9.35 -17.66 -24.43
N ARG A 141 -8.25 -16.93 -24.15
CA ARG A 141 -7.12 -17.42 -23.35
C ARG A 141 -7.39 -17.36 -21.85
N THR A 142 -6.60 -18.09 -21.08
CA THR A 142 -6.57 -17.96 -19.61
C THR A 142 -5.70 -16.78 -19.22
N PHE A 143 -6.27 -15.84 -18.46
CA PHE A 143 -5.63 -14.59 -18.08
C PHE A 143 -5.60 -14.42 -16.56
N ALA A 144 -4.48 -13.94 -16.00
CA ALA A 144 -4.37 -13.67 -14.59
C ALA A 144 -4.15 -12.19 -14.28
N PHE A 145 -5.00 -11.64 -13.43
CA PHE A 145 -4.77 -10.41 -12.68
C PHE A 145 -4.13 -10.73 -11.33
N VAL A 146 -3.63 -9.71 -10.64
CA VAL A 146 -3.03 -9.85 -9.31
C VAL A 146 -4.10 -9.88 -8.22
N ASP A 147 -4.72 -8.73 -7.99
CA ASP A 147 -5.71 -8.49 -6.94
C ASP A 147 -6.67 -7.40 -7.43
N PRO A 148 -7.97 -7.47 -7.12
CA PRO A 148 -8.95 -6.45 -7.54
C PRO A 148 -8.55 -5.01 -7.18
N SER A 149 -7.81 -4.80 -6.06
CA SER A 149 -7.34 -3.50 -5.59
C SER A 149 -5.92 -3.14 -6.09
N SER A 150 -5.31 -3.99 -6.94
CA SER A 150 -3.99 -3.72 -7.51
C SER A 150 -4.06 -2.72 -8.66
N THR A 151 -3.16 -1.73 -8.67
CA THR A 151 -3.05 -0.72 -9.73
C THR A 151 -2.56 -1.34 -11.03
N SER A 152 -1.32 -1.85 -11.02
CA SER A 152 -0.67 -2.43 -12.21
C SER A 152 -1.09 -3.87 -12.46
N GLY A 153 -1.58 -4.55 -11.43
CA GLY A 153 -2.06 -5.92 -11.54
C GLY A 153 -3.52 -6.05 -11.97
N HIS A 154 -4.31 -4.96 -11.95
CA HIS A 154 -5.71 -5.01 -12.33
C HIS A 154 -6.21 -3.72 -13.00
N LEU A 155 -6.20 -2.57 -12.30
CA LEU A 155 -6.86 -1.35 -12.77
C LEU A 155 -6.33 -0.89 -14.15
N PHE A 156 -5.02 -0.69 -14.27
CA PHE A 156 -4.39 -0.17 -15.49
C PHE A 156 -4.48 -1.14 -16.67
N PRO A 157 -4.17 -2.45 -16.53
CA PRO A 157 -4.34 -3.38 -17.65
C PRO A 157 -5.80 -3.52 -18.07
N LYS A 158 -6.76 -3.50 -17.12
CA LYS A 158 -8.19 -3.51 -17.47
C LYS A 158 -8.58 -2.26 -18.27
N ALA A 159 -8.11 -1.08 -17.86
CA ALA A 159 -8.32 0.16 -18.61
C ALA A 159 -7.65 0.14 -19.99
N GLY A 160 -6.44 -0.37 -20.10
CA GLY A 160 -5.72 -0.51 -21.36
C GLY A 160 -6.42 -1.45 -22.34
N LEU A 161 -6.97 -2.56 -21.86
CA LEU A 161 -7.78 -3.47 -22.67
C LEU A 161 -9.04 -2.78 -23.20
N LEU A 162 -9.79 -2.06 -22.35
CA LEU A 162 -10.97 -1.30 -22.77
C LEU A 162 -10.63 -0.20 -23.79
N GLN A 163 -9.53 0.52 -23.61
CA GLN A 163 -9.05 1.53 -24.56
C GLN A 163 -8.70 0.92 -25.93
N ALA A 164 -8.25 -0.35 -25.94
CA ALA A 164 -8.03 -1.12 -27.16
C ALA A 164 -9.32 -1.73 -27.75
N GLY A 165 -10.50 -1.38 -27.21
CA GLY A 165 -11.79 -1.92 -27.66
C GLY A 165 -12.06 -3.36 -27.18
N ILE A 166 -11.32 -3.85 -26.21
CA ILE A 166 -11.41 -5.19 -25.64
C ILE A 166 -12.15 -5.13 -24.30
N ASP A 167 -13.32 -5.76 -24.21
CA ASP A 167 -14.07 -5.93 -22.96
C ASP A 167 -13.50 -7.12 -22.17
N PRO A 168 -12.74 -6.90 -21.08
CA PRO A 168 -12.06 -7.98 -20.37
C PRO A 168 -13.03 -9.02 -19.79
N ASP A 169 -14.25 -8.61 -19.47
CA ASP A 169 -15.24 -9.47 -18.81
C ASP A 169 -15.86 -10.49 -19.80
N LYS A 170 -15.68 -10.28 -21.12
CA LYS A 170 -16.21 -11.15 -22.18
C LYS A 170 -15.14 -11.75 -23.10
N PHE A 171 -13.91 -11.25 -23.01
CA PHE A 171 -12.87 -11.53 -23.99
C PHE A 171 -12.05 -12.78 -23.67
N PHE A 172 -11.74 -12.96 -22.40
CA PHE A 172 -10.96 -14.09 -21.94
C PHE A 172 -11.80 -15.35 -21.78
N GLY A 173 -11.19 -16.52 -22.02
CA GLY A 173 -11.84 -17.79 -21.74
C GLY A 173 -11.96 -18.09 -20.23
N ARG A 174 -10.94 -17.64 -19.47
CA ARG A 174 -10.91 -17.74 -18.01
C ARG A 174 -10.09 -16.60 -17.41
N VAL A 175 -10.59 -16.01 -16.33
CA VAL A 175 -9.88 -14.99 -15.55
C VAL A 175 -9.61 -15.51 -14.15
N LEU A 176 -8.39 -15.25 -13.65
CA LEU A 176 -7.93 -15.61 -12.30
C LEU A 176 -7.39 -14.36 -11.60
N PHE A 177 -7.44 -14.36 -10.27
CA PHE A 177 -6.68 -13.47 -9.40
C PHE A 177 -5.72 -14.32 -8.58
N THR A 178 -4.41 -14.09 -8.72
CA THR A 178 -3.38 -14.93 -8.09
C THR A 178 -2.90 -14.39 -6.74
N GLY A 179 -3.28 -13.15 -6.40
CA GLY A 179 -2.95 -12.48 -5.14
C GLY A 179 -1.65 -11.68 -5.18
N SER A 180 -0.65 -12.06 -6.01
CA SER A 180 0.62 -11.34 -6.06
C SER A 180 1.24 -11.34 -7.48
N HIS A 181 2.20 -10.44 -7.70
CA HIS A 181 2.85 -10.29 -9.01
C HIS A 181 3.82 -11.43 -9.33
N ASP A 182 4.52 -11.94 -8.32
CA ASP A 182 5.41 -13.08 -8.48
C ASP A 182 4.64 -14.37 -8.74
N ALA A 183 3.46 -14.55 -8.13
CA ALA A 183 2.55 -15.64 -8.47
C ALA A 183 2.10 -15.58 -9.94
N ASN A 184 1.82 -14.38 -10.47
CA ASN A 184 1.52 -14.18 -11.89
C ASN A 184 2.73 -14.54 -12.78
N ALA A 185 3.94 -14.09 -12.41
CA ALA A 185 5.15 -14.42 -13.14
C ALA A 185 5.37 -15.95 -13.21
N LEU A 186 5.25 -16.64 -12.09
CA LEU A 186 5.35 -18.09 -12.00
C LEU A 186 4.24 -18.83 -12.75
N ALA A 187 3.01 -18.29 -12.72
CA ALA A 187 1.89 -18.90 -13.44
C ALA A 187 2.12 -18.87 -14.97
N VAL A 188 2.69 -17.78 -15.51
CA VAL A 188 3.10 -17.69 -16.92
C VAL A 188 4.27 -18.63 -17.20
N ALA A 189 5.35 -18.57 -16.40
CA ALA A 189 6.54 -19.39 -16.60
C ALA A 189 6.25 -20.88 -16.61
N ASN A 190 5.29 -21.32 -15.78
CA ASN A 190 4.87 -22.71 -15.65
C ASN A 190 3.67 -23.09 -16.54
N LYS A 191 3.28 -22.23 -17.50
CA LYS A 191 2.15 -22.47 -18.41
C LYS A 191 0.81 -22.75 -17.72
N ARG A 192 0.60 -22.18 -16.50
CA ARG A 192 -0.66 -22.31 -15.76
C ARG A 192 -1.72 -21.33 -16.27
N VAL A 193 -1.25 -20.22 -16.86
CA VAL A 193 -2.05 -19.23 -17.57
C VAL A 193 -1.33 -18.86 -18.87
N ASP A 194 -2.08 -18.38 -19.85
CA ASP A 194 -1.53 -17.96 -21.14
C ASP A 194 -0.87 -16.58 -21.04
N ALA A 195 -1.42 -15.69 -20.23
CA ALA A 195 -0.87 -14.36 -19.98
C ALA A 195 -1.26 -13.85 -18.60
N ALA A 196 -0.49 -12.92 -18.08
CA ALA A 196 -0.72 -12.31 -16.77
C ALA A 196 -0.21 -10.88 -16.69
N THR A 197 -0.72 -10.13 -15.72
CA THR A 197 -0.30 -8.76 -15.42
C THR A 197 0.85 -8.74 -14.42
N ILE A 198 1.77 -7.77 -14.57
CA ILE A 198 2.89 -7.57 -13.65
C ILE A 198 3.32 -6.10 -13.65
N ALA A 199 3.85 -5.61 -12.51
CA ALA A 199 4.58 -4.34 -12.46
C ALA A 199 5.97 -4.52 -13.08
N ASP A 200 6.45 -3.54 -13.86
CA ASP A 200 7.75 -3.65 -14.55
C ASP A 200 8.92 -3.83 -13.57
N ARG A 201 8.88 -3.18 -12.39
CA ARG A 201 9.91 -3.36 -11.36
C ARG A 201 9.90 -4.77 -10.75
N ILE A 202 8.72 -5.37 -10.59
CA ILE A 202 8.61 -6.75 -10.07
C ILE A 202 8.98 -7.76 -11.17
N TYR A 203 8.72 -7.46 -12.44
CA TYR A 203 9.24 -8.23 -13.56
C TYR A 203 10.78 -8.28 -13.51
N ASP A 204 11.43 -7.12 -13.37
CA ASP A 204 12.89 -7.03 -13.24
C ASP A 204 13.40 -7.84 -12.02
N ALA A 205 12.68 -7.76 -10.88
CA ALA A 205 13.01 -8.55 -9.68
C ALA A 205 12.83 -10.07 -9.90
N ALA A 206 11.75 -10.48 -10.59
CA ALA A 206 11.50 -11.88 -10.92
C ALA A 206 12.58 -12.46 -11.84
N VAL A 207 13.08 -11.67 -12.80
CA VAL A 207 14.24 -12.03 -13.63
C VAL A 207 15.51 -12.18 -12.78
N ALA A 208 15.79 -11.20 -11.90
CA ALA A 208 16.95 -11.24 -11.02
C ALA A 208 16.94 -12.44 -10.06
N LYS A 209 15.74 -12.79 -9.53
CA LYS A 209 15.50 -13.97 -8.68
C LYS A 209 15.45 -15.29 -9.48
N LYS A 210 15.58 -15.25 -10.82
CA LYS A 210 15.44 -16.42 -11.73
C LYS A 210 14.07 -17.13 -11.64
N LEU A 211 13.03 -16.42 -11.26
CA LEU A 211 11.66 -16.95 -11.28
C LEU A 211 11.12 -17.04 -12.71
N ILE A 212 11.56 -16.13 -13.59
CA ILE A 212 11.27 -16.12 -15.02
C ILE A 212 12.55 -15.94 -15.83
N ASP A 213 12.56 -16.49 -17.03
CA ASP A 213 13.62 -16.34 -18.01
C ASP A 213 13.20 -15.26 -19.02
N PRO A 214 13.89 -14.10 -19.09
CA PRO A 214 13.54 -13.00 -20.01
C PRO A 214 13.65 -13.40 -21.48
N ASP A 215 14.47 -14.43 -21.79
CA ASP A 215 14.56 -14.96 -23.16
C ASP A 215 13.32 -15.77 -23.56
N LYS A 216 12.50 -16.21 -22.61
CA LYS A 216 11.27 -16.96 -22.84
C LYS A 216 10.00 -16.14 -22.68
N VAL A 217 10.07 -14.99 -22.02
CA VAL A 217 8.91 -14.13 -21.76
C VAL A 217 8.85 -12.99 -22.78
N HIS A 218 7.61 -12.63 -23.17
CA HIS A 218 7.29 -11.52 -24.04
C HIS A 218 6.31 -10.56 -23.37
N VAL A 219 6.55 -9.26 -23.50
CA VAL A 219 5.64 -8.21 -23.01
C VAL A 219 4.75 -7.79 -24.19
N VAL A 220 3.47 -8.13 -24.12
CA VAL A 220 2.50 -7.83 -25.20
C VAL A 220 1.85 -6.46 -25.06
N TRP A 221 1.90 -5.87 -23.85
CA TRP A 221 1.36 -4.56 -23.57
C TRP A 221 2.07 -3.91 -22.40
N ARG A 222 2.18 -2.58 -22.43
CA ARG A 222 2.71 -1.76 -21.34
C ARG A 222 1.89 -0.48 -21.18
N SER A 223 1.60 -0.10 -19.94
CA SER A 223 0.89 1.13 -19.63
C SER A 223 1.74 2.38 -19.82
N GLY A 224 1.11 3.55 -19.84
CA GLY A 224 1.75 4.80 -19.48
C GLY A 224 2.31 4.77 -18.04
N PRO A 225 2.99 5.85 -17.60
CA PRO A 225 3.57 5.93 -16.27
C PRO A 225 2.47 5.94 -15.20
N ILE A 226 2.70 5.19 -14.12
CA ILE A 226 1.87 5.10 -12.92
C ILE A 226 2.67 5.73 -11.78
N PRO A 227 2.14 6.71 -11.03
CA PRO A 227 2.82 7.24 -9.84
C PRO A 227 3.25 6.10 -8.91
N GLU A 228 4.46 6.20 -8.33
CA GLU A 228 4.95 5.15 -7.45
C GLU A 228 4.08 5.01 -6.19
N SER A 229 4.08 3.83 -5.63
CA SER A 229 3.27 3.42 -4.49
C SER A 229 3.47 4.33 -3.27
N PRO A 230 2.40 4.86 -2.67
CA PRO A 230 2.51 5.72 -1.50
C PRO A 230 2.81 4.94 -0.23
N THR A 231 3.60 5.55 0.65
CA THR A 231 3.54 5.29 2.07
C THR A 231 2.54 6.25 2.69
N VAL A 232 1.61 5.70 3.45
CA VAL A 232 0.48 6.43 4.03
C VAL A 232 0.47 6.29 5.53
N TRP A 233 -0.18 7.19 6.23
CA TRP A 233 -0.53 7.06 7.64
C TRP A 233 -2.01 7.31 7.87
N ARG A 234 -2.52 6.87 9.02
CA ARG A 234 -3.88 7.28 9.44
C ARG A 234 -3.84 8.71 9.97
N ARG A 235 -4.82 9.51 9.55
CA ARG A 235 -4.90 10.97 9.88
C ARG A 235 -5.00 11.25 11.36
N ASN A 236 -5.54 10.33 12.15
CA ASN A 236 -5.72 10.48 13.59
C ASN A 236 -4.45 10.23 14.42
N LEU A 237 -3.29 10.07 13.79
CA LEU A 237 -2.01 10.06 14.52
C LEU A 237 -1.69 11.44 15.08
N PRO A 238 -1.03 11.53 16.25
CA PRO A 238 -0.52 12.79 16.77
C PRO A 238 0.41 13.48 15.76
N GLU A 239 0.26 14.78 15.59
CA GLU A 239 1.05 15.55 14.60
C GLU A 239 2.56 15.49 14.88
N GLU A 240 2.95 15.46 16.15
CA GLU A 240 4.36 15.25 16.53
C GLU A 240 4.90 13.90 16.03
N LEU A 241 4.11 12.82 16.15
CA LEU A 241 4.50 11.51 15.64
C LEU A 241 4.57 11.51 14.12
N LYS A 242 3.61 12.12 13.43
CA LYS A 242 3.64 12.27 11.97
C LYS A 242 4.89 13.00 11.50
N ALA A 243 5.26 14.10 12.16
CA ALA A 243 6.46 14.86 11.83
C ALA A 243 7.74 14.03 12.00
N ARG A 244 7.83 13.25 13.09
CA ARG A 244 8.94 12.33 13.35
C ARG A 244 8.99 11.21 12.30
N VAL A 245 7.85 10.57 12.01
CA VAL A 245 7.76 9.48 11.01
C VAL A 245 8.14 10.00 9.63
N ARG A 246 7.61 11.16 9.21
CA ARG A 246 7.99 11.78 7.93
C ARG A 246 9.49 11.97 7.82
N ARG A 247 10.12 12.60 8.82
CA ARG A 247 11.57 12.81 8.86
C ARG A 247 12.32 11.49 8.79
N ALA A 248 11.88 10.50 9.58
CA ALA A 248 12.55 9.19 9.65
C ALA A 248 12.57 8.49 8.28
N PHE A 249 11.48 8.57 7.49
CA PHE A 249 11.44 8.06 6.12
C PHE A 249 12.31 8.88 5.18
N LEU A 250 12.19 10.22 5.20
CA LEU A 250 12.90 11.11 4.29
C LEU A 250 14.43 11.12 4.51
N ASP A 251 14.91 10.71 5.68
CA ASP A 251 16.34 10.59 5.99
C ASP A 251 16.96 9.27 5.51
N ILE A 252 16.15 8.29 5.10
CA ILE A 252 16.62 6.99 4.61
C ILE A 252 17.19 7.13 3.20
N ARG A 253 18.34 6.47 2.97
CA ARG A 253 19.06 6.43 1.70
C ARG A 253 19.56 5.02 1.40
N ASP A 254 19.66 4.69 0.11
CA ASP A 254 20.40 3.54 -0.42
C ASP A 254 20.05 2.19 0.23
N ILE A 255 18.75 1.92 0.40
CA ILE A 255 18.26 0.64 0.93
C ILE A 255 17.60 -0.22 -0.15
N THR A 256 17.47 -1.51 0.14
CA THR A 256 16.56 -2.41 -0.59
C THR A 256 15.27 -2.56 0.22
N TRP A 257 14.13 -2.42 -0.44
CA TRP A 257 12.85 -2.51 0.24
C TRP A 257 11.79 -3.23 -0.59
N ALA A 258 11.23 -4.31 -0.04
CA ALA A 258 10.08 -5.03 -0.56
C ALA A 258 10.12 -5.19 -2.10
N ASP A 259 8.99 -4.97 -2.76
CA ASP A 259 8.83 -5.02 -4.21
C ASP A 259 9.42 -3.79 -4.96
N GLN A 260 9.92 -2.80 -4.22
CA GLN A 260 10.56 -1.60 -4.77
C GLN A 260 12.00 -1.86 -5.27
N GLY A 261 12.63 -2.91 -4.76
CA GLY A 261 14.04 -3.18 -5.03
C GLY A 261 14.96 -2.15 -4.37
N LYS A 262 16.02 -1.74 -5.08
CA LYS A 262 16.98 -0.75 -4.56
C LYS A 262 16.42 0.66 -4.69
N LEU A 263 16.39 1.41 -3.59
CA LEU A 263 15.94 2.79 -3.49
C LEU A 263 17.12 3.73 -3.32
N ASN A 264 17.02 4.92 -3.94
CA ASN A 264 17.91 6.05 -3.61
C ASN A 264 17.45 6.69 -2.29
N ARG A 265 16.16 7.02 -2.19
CA ARG A 265 15.57 7.74 -1.05
C ARG A 265 14.05 7.66 -1.07
N PHE A 266 13.43 8.13 -0.01
CA PHE A 266 12.03 8.53 -0.01
C PHE A 266 11.91 10.02 -0.34
N VAL A 267 10.85 10.38 -1.08
CA VAL A 267 10.50 11.76 -1.43
C VAL A 267 9.07 12.05 -0.99
N GLU A 268 8.77 13.30 -0.71
CA GLU A 268 7.41 13.70 -0.33
C GLU A 268 6.43 13.46 -1.47
N THR A 269 5.22 13.07 -1.11
CA THR A 269 4.08 12.98 -2.02
C THR A 269 2.81 13.44 -1.31
N ASN A 270 1.72 13.57 -2.04
CA ASN A 270 0.42 13.97 -1.51
C ASN A 270 -0.72 13.31 -2.30
N ASP A 271 -1.95 13.57 -1.87
CA ASP A 271 -3.14 12.96 -2.46
C ASP A 271 -3.33 13.29 -3.96
N ALA A 272 -3.00 14.51 -4.39
CA ALA A 272 -3.17 14.95 -5.78
C ALA A 272 -2.30 14.16 -6.76
N ALA A 273 -1.15 13.62 -6.33
CA ALA A 273 -0.31 12.77 -7.16
C ALA A 273 -1.05 11.52 -7.68
N TYR A 274 -2.16 11.13 -7.03
CA TYR A 274 -2.95 9.94 -7.35
C TYR A 274 -4.26 10.23 -8.09
N ASP A 275 -4.47 11.46 -8.57
CA ASP A 275 -5.67 11.82 -9.34
C ASP A 275 -5.78 11.06 -10.66
N VAL A 276 -4.66 10.75 -11.31
CA VAL A 276 -4.64 9.90 -12.50
C VAL A 276 -5.25 8.51 -12.24
N ILE A 277 -5.10 7.98 -11.02
CA ILE A 277 -5.68 6.70 -10.61
C ILE A 277 -7.21 6.83 -10.51
N ARG A 278 -7.70 7.92 -9.90
CA ARG A 278 -9.14 8.22 -9.82
C ARG A 278 -9.75 8.40 -11.21
N GLN A 279 -9.04 9.08 -12.12
CA GLN A 279 -9.47 9.24 -13.51
C GLN A 279 -9.54 7.90 -14.24
N THR A 280 -8.52 7.04 -14.06
CA THR A 280 -8.51 5.69 -14.65
C THR A 280 -9.68 4.84 -14.14
N ALA A 281 -9.97 4.89 -12.83
CA ALA A 281 -11.12 4.19 -12.24
C ALA A 281 -12.46 4.68 -12.82
N LYS A 282 -12.59 6.00 -13.08
CA LYS A 282 -13.79 6.58 -13.73
C LYS A 282 -13.98 6.06 -15.17
N VAL A 283 -12.90 5.88 -15.95
CA VAL A 283 -12.98 5.30 -17.31
C VAL A 283 -13.57 3.90 -17.26
N LEU A 284 -13.32 3.15 -16.20
CA LEU A 284 -13.88 1.83 -15.96
C LEU A 284 -15.29 1.84 -15.34
N ASN A 285 -15.89 3.02 -15.12
CA ASN A 285 -17.16 3.19 -14.40
C ASN A 285 -17.17 2.50 -13.01
N LEU A 286 -16.02 2.44 -12.34
CA LEU A 286 -15.90 1.81 -11.02
C LEU A 286 -16.51 2.72 -9.94
N ASP A 287 -17.43 2.17 -9.16
CA ASP A 287 -17.91 2.79 -7.93
C ASP A 287 -16.95 2.43 -6.79
N LEU A 288 -16.01 3.33 -6.51
CA LEU A 288 -14.96 3.13 -5.51
C LEU A 288 -15.51 2.86 -4.09
N THR A 289 -16.75 3.27 -3.82
CA THR A 289 -17.39 3.06 -2.50
C THR A 289 -17.92 1.64 -2.32
N LYS A 290 -18.13 0.91 -3.42
CA LYS A 290 -18.64 -0.47 -3.44
C LYS A 290 -17.54 -1.52 -3.59
N MET A 291 -16.33 -1.10 -3.89
CA MET A 291 -15.18 -2.01 -4.01
C MET A 291 -14.61 -2.26 -2.60
N LYS A 292 -15.07 -3.35 -1.97
CA LYS A 292 -14.62 -3.78 -0.63
C LYS A 292 -13.87 -5.10 -0.73
#